data_dae2f6f623f74788e06952cf635eaf1f
#
_entry.id   dae2f6f623f74788e06952cf635eaf1f
#
_cell.length_a   1.000
_cell.length_b   1.000
_cell.length_c   1.000
_cell.angle_alpha   90.00
_cell.angle_beta   90.00
_cell.angle_gamma   90.00
#
_symmetry.space_group_name_H-M   'P 1'
#
loop_
_entity.id
_entity.type
_entity.pdbx_description
1 polymer ?
#
loop_
_entity_poly.entity_id
_entity_poly.type
_entity_poly.pdbx_seq_one_letter_code
_entity_poly.pdbx_strand_id
1 'polypeptide(L)'
;MEISHITLIVKDLNKTSVLLNTLFDAKEIYDSQQKKFSLYPEKFFLVKDLWIAVMQNSSNKLPKTYNHIAFKIDEQDIDSFVSKIQMLGLTVEPARSRVKGEASSIYFYDYDNHLFELHTGTLQERLKSYNSTT
;
A
#
# COMPACT_ATOMS: atom_id res chain seq x y z
N MET A 1 -19.59 -12.31 3.44
CA MET A 1 -18.29 -12.38 2.74
C MET A 1 -17.54 -11.09 3.01
N GLU A 2 -16.25 -11.17 3.34
CA GLU A 2 -15.38 -10.03 3.61
C GLU A 2 -13.95 -10.36 3.19
N ILE A 3 -13.08 -9.36 3.09
CA ILE A 3 -11.66 -9.59 2.79
C ILE A 3 -11.02 -10.17 4.05
N SER A 4 -10.41 -11.36 3.93
CA SER A 4 -9.67 -11.99 5.02
C SER A 4 -8.28 -11.36 5.15
N HIS A 5 -7.52 -11.37 4.08
CA HIS A 5 -6.16 -10.83 4.04
C HIS A 5 -5.75 -10.54 2.60
N ILE A 6 -4.61 -9.84 2.47
CA ILE A 6 -3.96 -9.54 1.20
C ILE A 6 -2.60 -10.20 1.23
N THR A 7 -2.19 -10.84 0.14
CA THR A 7 -0.86 -11.44 0.01
C THR A 7 -0.06 -10.70 -1.04
N LEU A 8 1.15 -10.29 -0.65
CA LEU A 8 2.14 -9.66 -1.54
C LEU A 8 3.35 -10.56 -1.65
N ILE A 9 3.83 -10.78 -2.87
CA ILE A 9 5.08 -11.51 -3.12
C ILE A 9 6.17 -10.50 -3.43
N VAL A 10 7.27 -10.55 -2.69
CA VAL A 10 8.37 -9.59 -2.77
C VAL A 10 9.71 -10.30 -2.92
N LYS A 11 10.71 -9.60 -3.43
CA LYS A 11 12.06 -10.15 -3.56
C LYS A 11 12.84 -10.13 -2.26
N ASP A 12 12.59 -9.12 -1.42
CA ASP A 12 13.34 -8.90 -0.17
C ASP A 12 12.35 -8.60 0.96
N LEU A 13 12.12 -9.60 1.80
CA LEU A 13 11.15 -9.53 2.88
C LEU A 13 11.53 -8.49 3.95
N ASN A 14 12.84 -8.37 4.26
CA ASN A 14 13.30 -7.39 5.25
C ASN A 14 13.10 -5.95 4.76
N LYS A 15 13.38 -5.70 3.50
CA LYS A 15 13.21 -4.38 2.89
C LYS A 15 11.73 -3.98 2.88
N THR A 16 10.86 -4.90 2.55
CA THR A 16 9.40 -4.67 2.59
C THR A 16 8.90 -4.48 4.02
N SER A 17 9.46 -5.20 5.00
CA SER A 17 9.13 -5.00 6.42
C SER A 17 9.39 -3.56 6.87
N VAL A 18 10.53 -3.00 6.49
CA VAL A 18 10.86 -1.60 6.79
C VAL A 18 9.86 -0.65 6.15
N LEU A 19 9.51 -0.89 4.88
CA LEU A 19 8.52 -0.07 4.17
C LEU A 19 7.17 -0.10 4.88
N LEU A 20 6.66 -1.28 5.18
CA LEU A 20 5.35 -1.43 5.82
C LEU A 20 5.30 -0.79 7.20
N ASN A 21 6.36 -0.95 7.98
CA ASN A 21 6.46 -0.32 9.28
C ASN A 21 6.51 1.21 9.17
N THR A 22 7.33 1.72 8.25
CA THR A 22 7.55 3.17 8.09
C THR A 22 6.31 3.89 7.57
N LEU A 23 5.63 3.33 6.55
CA LEU A 23 4.51 3.99 5.89
C LEU A 23 3.16 3.68 6.52
N PHE A 24 2.94 2.44 6.94
CA PHE A 24 1.61 2.01 7.37
C PHE A 24 1.52 1.74 8.87
N ASP A 25 2.58 2.00 9.60
CA ASP A 25 2.67 1.64 11.03
C ASP A 25 2.29 0.17 11.25
N ALA A 26 2.73 -0.67 10.33
CA ALA A 26 2.39 -2.08 10.33
C ALA A 26 3.09 -2.81 11.46
N LYS A 27 2.36 -3.66 12.17
CA LYS A 27 2.89 -4.49 13.24
C LYS A 27 3.19 -5.89 12.71
N GLU A 28 4.44 -6.31 12.77
CA GLU A 28 4.81 -7.69 12.45
C GLU A 28 4.32 -8.61 13.55
N ILE A 29 3.53 -9.62 13.19
CA ILE A 29 2.93 -10.55 14.15
C ILE A 29 3.40 -11.99 13.96
N TYR A 30 4.08 -12.30 12.85
CA TYR A 30 4.55 -13.64 12.55
C TYR A 30 5.73 -13.58 11.58
N ASP A 31 6.70 -14.46 11.78
CA ASP A 31 7.84 -14.68 10.89
C ASP A 31 8.08 -16.17 10.78
N SER A 32 7.93 -16.74 9.58
CA SER A 32 8.18 -18.17 9.35
C SER A 32 9.68 -18.52 9.37
N GLN A 33 10.55 -17.50 9.29
CA GLN A 33 12.00 -17.67 9.16
C GLN A 33 12.33 -18.51 7.91
N GLN A 34 13.00 -19.65 8.07
CA GLN A 34 13.32 -20.53 6.94
C GLN A 34 12.27 -21.60 6.68
N LYS A 35 11.24 -21.67 7.50
CA LYS A 35 10.16 -22.66 7.35
C LYS A 35 9.22 -22.26 6.24
N LYS A 36 8.64 -23.23 5.57
CA LYS A 36 7.67 -23.03 4.50
C LYS A 36 6.38 -23.76 4.85
N PHE A 37 5.48 -23.08 5.54
CA PHE A 37 4.13 -23.56 5.77
C PHE A 37 3.19 -23.19 4.62
N SER A 38 3.66 -22.35 3.70
CA SER A 38 3.00 -21.96 2.47
C SER A 38 3.99 -22.11 1.32
N LEU A 39 3.79 -21.42 0.19
CA LEU A 39 4.67 -21.55 -0.97
C LEU A 39 6.09 -21.04 -0.71
N TYR A 40 6.23 -20.01 0.11
CA TYR A 40 7.49 -19.32 0.34
C TYR A 40 7.63 -18.92 1.82
N PRO A 41 8.86 -18.61 2.29
CA PRO A 41 9.01 -17.93 3.57
C PRO A 41 8.20 -16.66 3.62
N GLU A 42 7.61 -16.36 4.78
CA GLU A 42 6.64 -15.27 4.89
C GLU A 42 6.66 -14.58 6.24
N LYS A 43 6.14 -13.35 6.25
CA LYS A 43 5.81 -12.61 7.46
C LYS A 43 4.37 -12.14 7.38
N PHE A 44 3.74 -12.02 8.54
CA PHE A 44 2.39 -11.45 8.66
C PHE A 44 2.48 -10.11 9.37
N PHE A 45 1.71 -9.16 8.86
CA PHE A 45 1.61 -7.81 9.41
C PHE A 45 0.15 -7.45 9.65
N LEU A 46 -0.08 -6.61 10.66
CA LEU A 46 -1.37 -5.95 10.83
C LEU A 46 -1.20 -4.46 10.59
N VAL A 47 -2.04 -3.92 9.71
CA VAL A 47 -2.26 -2.48 9.53
C VAL A 47 -3.65 -2.22 10.08
N LYS A 48 -3.73 -1.73 11.33
CA LYS A 48 -4.96 -1.83 12.13
C LYS A 48 -5.43 -3.28 12.16
N ASP A 49 -6.62 -3.56 11.62
CA ASP A 49 -7.20 -4.90 11.58
C ASP A 49 -6.95 -5.64 10.25
N LEU A 50 -6.29 -4.98 9.30
CA LEU A 50 -5.99 -5.60 8.01
C LEU A 50 -4.77 -6.51 8.13
N TRP A 51 -4.97 -7.79 7.86
CA TRP A 51 -3.89 -8.76 7.78
C TRP A 51 -3.25 -8.71 6.40
N ILE A 52 -1.94 -8.44 6.36
CA ILE A 52 -1.13 -8.51 5.14
C ILE A 52 -0.11 -9.63 5.30
N ALA A 53 -0.16 -10.62 4.40
CA ALA A 53 0.85 -11.67 4.30
C ALA A 53 1.87 -11.24 3.23
N VAL A 54 3.15 -11.31 3.57
CA VAL A 54 4.25 -10.97 2.64
C VAL A 54 5.12 -12.20 2.47
N MET A 55 5.24 -12.69 1.25
CA MET A 55 6.03 -13.87 0.90
C MET A 55 7.27 -13.45 0.13
N GLN A 56 8.41 -14.13 0.39
CA GLN A 56 9.65 -13.83 -0.30
C GLN A 56 9.92 -14.81 -1.43
N ASN A 57 10.05 -14.27 -2.64
CA ASN A 57 10.53 -15.00 -3.80
C ASN A 57 11.46 -14.07 -4.60
N SER A 58 12.77 -14.29 -4.52
CA SER A 58 13.77 -13.44 -5.17
C SER A 58 13.66 -13.40 -6.69
N SER A 59 12.98 -14.37 -7.29
CA SER A 59 12.77 -14.46 -8.74
C SER A 59 11.44 -13.84 -9.19
N ASN A 60 10.66 -13.31 -8.26
CA ASN A 60 9.37 -12.73 -8.59
C ASN A 60 9.52 -11.51 -9.48
N LYS A 61 8.68 -11.43 -10.52
CA LYS A 61 8.62 -10.27 -11.42
C LYS A 61 7.16 -9.91 -11.61
N LEU A 62 6.81 -8.67 -11.25
CA LEU A 62 5.47 -8.14 -11.44
C LEU A 62 5.56 -6.92 -12.36
N PRO A 63 4.81 -6.89 -13.47
CA PRO A 63 4.77 -5.70 -14.30
C PRO A 63 4.03 -4.58 -13.57
N LYS A 64 4.35 -3.34 -13.90
CA LYS A 64 3.58 -2.20 -13.41
C LYS A 64 2.20 -2.19 -14.06
N THR A 65 1.17 -2.08 -13.26
CA THR A 65 -0.23 -1.93 -13.69
C THR A 65 -0.88 -0.84 -12.85
N TYR A 66 -2.11 -0.46 -13.19
CA TYR A 66 -2.87 0.49 -12.38
C TYR A 66 -3.69 -0.20 -11.29
N ASN A 67 -3.69 -1.51 -11.20
CA ASN A 67 -4.33 -2.22 -10.10
C ASN A 67 -3.64 -1.82 -8.80
N HIS A 68 -4.40 -1.35 -7.82
CA HIS A 68 -3.82 -0.79 -6.60
C HIS A 68 -4.66 -1.02 -5.37
N ILE A 69 -4.02 -0.87 -4.23
CA ILE A 69 -4.65 -0.89 -2.92
C ILE A 69 -4.57 0.52 -2.36
N ALA A 70 -5.71 1.06 -1.93
CA ALA A 70 -5.79 2.40 -1.38
C ALA A 70 -5.98 2.34 0.14
N PHE A 71 -5.19 3.12 0.86
CA PHE A 71 -5.34 3.33 2.29
C PHE A 71 -5.80 4.76 2.53
N LYS A 72 -6.73 4.92 3.46
CA LYS A 72 -7.19 6.25 3.84
C LYS A 72 -6.23 6.87 4.84
N ILE A 73 -5.84 8.11 4.57
CA ILE A 73 -5.00 8.92 5.46
C ILE A 73 -5.68 10.28 5.71
N ASP A 74 -5.19 11.01 6.69
CA ASP A 74 -5.63 12.37 6.93
C ASP A 74 -4.90 13.34 6.00
N GLU A 75 -5.60 14.36 5.51
CA GLU A 75 -5.05 15.32 4.56
C GLU A 75 -3.82 16.06 5.14
N GLN A 76 -3.83 16.34 6.43
CA GLN A 76 -2.70 16.98 7.10
C GLN A 76 -1.42 16.15 7.09
N ASP A 77 -1.51 14.85 6.84
CA ASP A 77 -0.36 13.93 6.86
C ASP A 77 0.27 13.71 5.48
N ILE A 78 -0.28 14.30 4.42
CA ILE A 78 0.19 14.08 3.03
C ILE A 78 1.69 14.37 2.90
N ASP A 79 2.15 15.53 3.36
CA ASP A 79 3.56 15.92 3.21
C ASP A 79 4.49 14.99 3.98
N SER A 80 4.07 14.52 5.14
CA SER A 80 4.80 13.52 5.93
C SER A 80 4.96 12.20 5.17
N PHE A 81 3.88 11.73 4.54
CA PHE A 81 3.94 10.50 3.74
C PHE A 81 4.81 10.66 2.51
N VAL A 82 4.73 11.79 1.80
CA VAL A 82 5.61 12.08 0.66
C VAL A 82 7.08 11.98 1.08
N SER A 83 7.44 12.60 2.21
CA SER A 83 8.81 12.55 2.73
C SER A 83 9.25 11.12 3.05
N LYS A 84 8.40 10.34 3.68
CA LYS A 84 8.69 8.93 4.02
C LYS A 84 8.89 8.07 2.78
N ILE A 85 8.04 8.25 1.78
CA ILE A 85 8.15 7.54 0.49
C ILE A 85 9.52 7.83 -0.15
N GLN A 86 9.91 9.10 -0.18
CA GLN A 86 11.19 9.52 -0.75
C GLN A 86 12.37 9.00 0.06
N MET A 87 12.29 8.99 1.39
CA MET A 87 13.31 8.42 2.26
C MET A 87 13.53 6.94 2.03
N LEU A 88 12.50 6.22 1.63
CA LEU A 88 12.58 4.80 1.27
C LEU A 88 13.16 4.57 -0.13
N GLY A 89 13.53 5.63 -0.84
CA GLY A 89 14.05 5.54 -2.20
C GLY A 89 12.97 5.29 -3.25
N LEU A 90 11.72 5.53 -2.89
CA LEU A 90 10.58 5.36 -3.79
C LEU A 90 10.15 6.71 -4.38
N THR A 91 9.39 6.64 -5.47
CA THR A 91 8.95 7.82 -6.21
C THR A 91 7.45 8.00 -6.06
N VAL A 92 7.03 9.21 -5.72
CA VAL A 92 5.61 9.58 -5.79
C VAL A 92 5.25 9.74 -7.26
N GLU A 93 4.29 8.96 -7.74
CA GLU A 93 3.85 9.00 -9.13
C GLU A 93 2.98 10.23 -9.41
N PRO A 94 2.93 10.73 -10.65
CA PRO A 94 2.03 11.82 -11.00
C PRO A 94 0.58 11.47 -10.69
N ALA A 95 -0.14 12.39 -10.05
CA ALA A 95 -1.55 12.21 -9.74
C ALA A 95 -2.38 12.28 -11.02
N ARG A 96 -3.48 11.51 -11.07
CA ARG A 96 -4.47 11.66 -12.13
C ARG A 96 -5.22 12.97 -11.97
N SER A 97 -5.86 13.44 -13.03
CA SER A 97 -6.77 14.59 -12.97
C SER A 97 -7.90 14.32 -11.99
N ARG A 98 -8.27 15.34 -11.22
CA ARG A 98 -9.31 15.26 -10.19
C ARG A 98 -10.53 16.09 -10.57
N VAL A 99 -11.71 15.59 -10.18
CA VAL A 99 -12.96 16.36 -10.26
C VAL A 99 -12.94 17.39 -9.13
N LYS A 100 -13.55 18.57 -9.36
CA LYS A 100 -13.64 19.59 -8.32
C LYS A 100 -14.32 19.05 -7.06
N GLY A 101 -13.71 19.25 -5.92
CA GLY A 101 -14.20 18.76 -4.62
C GLY A 101 -13.80 17.34 -4.29
N GLU A 102 -13.14 16.64 -5.21
CA GLU A 102 -12.59 15.32 -4.95
C GLU A 102 -11.35 15.43 -4.05
N ALA A 103 -11.21 14.48 -3.12
CA ALA A 103 -10.10 14.46 -2.18
C ALA A 103 -8.74 14.18 -2.86
N SER A 104 -7.66 14.41 -2.14
CA SER A 104 -6.29 14.22 -2.63
C SER A 104 -5.86 12.76 -2.53
N SER A 105 -4.93 12.37 -3.40
CA SER A 105 -4.29 11.05 -3.37
C SER A 105 -2.82 11.14 -3.71
N ILE A 106 -2.05 10.20 -3.15
CA ILE A 106 -0.65 9.97 -3.48
C ILE A 106 -0.55 8.53 -3.97
N TYR A 107 0.14 8.33 -5.10
CA TYR A 107 0.41 6.99 -5.67
C TYR A 107 1.90 6.71 -5.64
N PHE A 108 2.27 5.49 -5.30
CA PHE A 108 3.65 5.02 -5.41
C PHE A 108 3.69 3.51 -5.61
N TYR A 109 4.71 3.04 -6.35
CA TYR A 109 5.03 1.62 -6.44
C TYR A 109 6.00 1.25 -5.33
N ASP A 110 5.80 0.08 -4.74
CA ASP A 110 6.80 -0.49 -3.83
C ASP A 110 8.01 -1.02 -4.62
N TYR A 111 8.94 -1.68 -3.94
CA TYR A 111 10.15 -2.23 -4.60
C TYR A 111 9.85 -3.34 -5.59
N ASP A 112 8.64 -3.88 -5.59
CA ASP A 112 8.22 -5.03 -6.40
C ASP A 112 7.07 -4.71 -7.34
N ASN A 113 6.82 -3.43 -7.59
CA ASN A 113 5.77 -2.93 -8.50
C ASN A 113 4.34 -3.16 -8.03
N HIS A 114 4.12 -3.33 -6.72
CA HIS A 114 2.77 -3.20 -6.18
C HIS A 114 2.45 -1.71 -6.09
N LEU A 115 1.30 -1.31 -6.62
CA LEU A 115 0.87 0.08 -6.57
C LEU A 115 0.03 0.33 -5.33
N PHE A 116 0.39 1.34 -4.58
CA PHE A 116 -0.37 1.81 -3.41
C PHE A 116 -0.87 3.23 -3.65
N GLU A 117 -2.06 3.48 -3.13
CA GLU A 117 -2.63 4.82 -3.06
C GLU A 117 -2.83 5.20 -1.60
N LEU A 118 -2.48 6.43 -1.25
CA LEU A 118 -2.84 7.05 0.03
C LEU A 118 -3.89 8.10 -0.29
N HIS A 119 -5.09 7.95 0.25
CA HIS A 119 -6.27 8.71 -0.14
C HIS A 119 -6.90 9.39 1.07
N THR A 120 -7.31 10.66 0.92
CA THR A 120 -7.82 11.45 2.05
C THR A 120 -9.33 11.48 2.16
N GLY A 121 -10.05 11.03 1.15
CA GLY A 121 -11.51 11.13 1.11
C GLY A 121 -12.25 9.85 1.47
N THR A 122 -13.56 9.94 1.45
CA THR A 122 -14.48 8.83 1.66
C THR A 122 -15.24 8.53 0.37
N LEU A 123 -15.88 7.36 0.32
CA LEU A 123 -16.76 7.00 -0.79
C LEU A 123 -17.91 8.03 -0.93
N GLN A 124 -18.51 8.44 0.19
CA GLN A 124 -19.61 9.41 0.19
C GLN A 124 -19.18 10.75 -0.38
N GLU A 125 -18.01 11.25 0.00
CA GLU A 125 -17.47 12.49 -0.53
C GLU A 125 -17.23 12.40 -2.04
N ARG A 126 -16.67 11.27 -2.49
CA ARG A 126 -16.42 11.04 -3.92
C ARG A 126 -17.72 10.98 -4.72
N LEU A 127 -18.70 10.25 -4.23
CA LEU A 127 -20.02 10.16 -4.90
C LEU A 127 -20.69 11.53 -4.97
N LYS A 128 -20.60 12.32 -3.92
CA LYS A 128 -21.12 13.68 -3.92
C LYS A 128 -20.44 14.53 -4.97
N SER A 129 -19.11 14.47 -5.08
CA SER A 129 -18.36 15.22 -6.09
C SER A 129 -18.73 14.79 -7.51
N TYR A 130 -18.83 13.49 -7.76
CA TYR A 130 -19.13 12.96 -9.08
C TYR A 130 -20.57 13.28 -9.50
N ASN A 131 -21.51 13.17 -8.58
CA ASN A 131 -22.93 13.45 -8.87
C ASN A 131 -23.22 14.94 -9.04
N SER A 132 -22.42 15.83 -8.47
CA SER A 132 -22.58 17.27 -8.61
C SER A 132 -21.84 17.85 -9.83
N THR A 133 -21.03 17.05 -10.51
CA THR A 133 -20.27 17.44 -11.70
C THR A 133 -21.04 17.04 -12.94
N THR A 134 -21.49 18.01 -13.70
CA THR A 134 -22.26 17.79 -14.94
C THR A 134 -21.56 18.44 -16.11
#